data_325e4ad080e8d300a2098840c4c66022
#
_entry.id   325e4ad080e8d300a2098840c4c66022
#
_cell.length_a   1.000
_cell.length_b   1.000
_cell.length_c   1.000
_cell.angle_alpha   90.00
_cell.angle_beta   90.00
_cell.angle_gamma   90.00
#
_symmetry.space_group_name_H-M   'P 1'
#
loop_
_entity.id
_entity.type
_entity.pdbx_description
1 polymer ?
#
loop_
_entity_poly.entity_id
_entity_poly.type
_entity_poly.pdbx_seq_one_letter_code
_entity_poly.pdbx_strand_id
1 'polypeptide(L)'
;MSGGSSVLALKEDDVRRMLTAKTHLGTNNLDFQMKEYCFKRRPDGIHLINLKKTWEKLLLAARAIVAIENPAEVCAISSRPYGQRAVLKFASFTGATPIAGRFTPGTFTNQIQAAFREPRLLVVCDPRADHQPVTEASYVNLPVIAFCNTDATLRYVDIAIPCNNKSQHSIGLLWWMLTREVLRMRGSILRDIPWEIMVDLFFYRDPEETEKEEQAQAVVPERAVKETAEYPTEQWGGGDVTAAPAEVTDWSATAEVPSFAAATPAPAAVGVGVTPVAAEDWSTAAPAVEDWSATPAAPTTATTEWGAGADSNWA
;
A
#
# COMPACT_ATOMS: atom_id res chain seq x y z
N MET A 1 -18.81 20.29 -3.22
CA MET A 1 -19.42 20.02 -1.92
C MET A 1 -18.51 20.33 -0.73
N SER A 2 -17.42 21.02 -0.90
CA SER A 2 -16.56 21.52 0.21
C SER A 2 -17.14 22.75 0.93
N GLY A 3 -18.38 23.11 0.65
CA GLY A 3 -19.15 24.09 1.40
C GLY A 3 -18.59 25.50 1.50
N GLY A 4 -17.74 25.92 0.55
CA GLY A 4 -17.20 27.28 0.55
C GLY A 4 -16.21 27.63 1.68
N SER A 5 -15.80 26.65 2.49
CA SER A 5 -14.78 26.87 3.52
C SER A 5 -13.43 27.19 2.90
N SER A 6 -12.87 28.35 3.24
CA SER A 6 -11.54 28.79 2.77
C SER A 6 -10.43 27.82 3.20
N VAL A 7 -10.60 27.13 4.32
CA VAL A 7 -9.66 26.13 4.85
C VAL A 7 -9.51 24.91 3.96
N LEU A 8 -10.57 24.52 3.24
CA LEU A 8 -10.59 23.39 2.33
C LEU A 8 -10.35 23.77 0.87
N ALA A 9 -10.12 25.07 0.60
CA ALA A 9 -9.85 25.56 -0.75
C ALA A 9 -8.52 24.98 -1.28
N LEU A 10 -8.47 24.79 -2.58
CA LEU A 10 -7.25 24.39 -3.28
C LEU A 10 -6.19 25.49 -3.19
N LYS A 11 -5.01 25.18 -2.64
CA LYS A 11 -3.88 26.12 -2.53
C LYS A 11 -3.13 26.21 -3.86
N GLU A 12 -2.54 27.38 -4.14
CA GLU A 12 -1.76 27.59 -5.39
C GLU A 12 -0.58 26.61 -5.51
N ASP A 13 0.10 26.31 -4.41
CA ASP A 13 1.23 25.38 -4.42
C ASP A 13 0.82 23.98 -4.84
N ASP A 14 -0.37 23.53 -4.41
CA ASP A 14 -0.91 22.24 -4.82
C ASP A 14 -1.30 22.24 -6.31
N VAL A 15 -1.81 23.37 -6.83
CA VAL A 15 -2.06 23.52 -8.28
C VAL A 15 -0.76 23.47 -9.08
N ARG A 16 0.29 24.14 -8.61
CA ARG A 16 1.61 24.11 -9.26
C ARG A 16 2.15 22.67 -9.31
N ARG A 17 2.08 21.92 -8.20
CA ARG A 17 2.48 20.52 -8.14
C ARG A 17 1.66 19.65 -9.10
N MET A 18 0.34 19.83 -9.15
CA MET A 18 -0.54 19.10 -10.07
C MET A 18 -0.20 19.37 -11.53
N LEU A 19 0.09 20.62 -11.88
CA LEU A 19 0.47 21.01 -13.25
C LEU A 19 1.83 20.42 -13.63
N THR A 20 2.82 20.48 -12.74
CA THR A 20 4.17 19.92 -12.95
C THR A 20 4.09 18.39 -13.14
N ALA A 21 3.30 17.69 -12.34
CA ALA A 21 3.09 16.26 -12.47
C ALA A 21 2.18 15.86 -13.66
N LYS A 22 1.66 16.84 -14.41
CA LYS A 22 0.77 16.62 -15.57
C LYS A 22 -0.52 15.85 -15.24
N THR A 23 -1.10 16.08 -14.05
CA THR A 23 -2.32 15.41 -13.61
C THR A 23 -3.56 15.80 -14.41
N HIS A 24 -3.53 16.99 -15.04
CA HIS A 24 -4.61 17.54 -15.85
C HIS A 24 -4.67 16.96 -17.28
N LEU A 25 -3.65 16.21 -17.72
CA LEU A 25 -3.61 15.64 -19.07
C LEU A 25 -4.31 14.28 -19.08
N GLY A 26 -5.42 14.20 -19.79
CA GLY A 26 -6.14 12.95 -20.01
C GLY A 26 -5.61 12.16 -21.21
N THR A 27 -6.49 11.40 -21.85
CA THR A 27 -6.22 10.64 -23.07
C THR A 27 -7.03 11.19 -24.25
N ASN A 28 -6.82 10.61 -25.42
CA ASN A 28 -7.59 10.95 -26.63
C ASN A 28 -9.03 10.43 -26.57
N ASN A 29 -9.24 9.34 -25.81
CA ASN A 29 -10.55 8.72 -25.66
C ASN A 29 -11.25 9.34 -24.43
N LEU A 30 -12.57 9.53 -24.55
CA LEU A 30 -13.41 10.08 -23.50
C LEU A 30 -14.61 9.17 -23.28
N ASP A 31 -14.77 8.65 -22.08
CA ASP A 31 -15.99 7.96 -21.68
C ASP A 31 -17.11 8.96 -21.42
N PHE A 32 -18.35 8.56 -21.68
CA PHE A 32 -19.52 9.45 -21.56
C PHE A 32 -19.72 9.96 -20.13
N GLN A 33 -19.44 9.14 -19.11
CA GLN A 33 -19.55 9.53 -17.70
C GLN A 33 -18.43 10.49 -17.27
N MET A 34 -17.24 10.38 -17.88
CA MET A 34 -16.10 11.26 -17.59
C MET A 34 -16.20 12.64 -18.25
N LYS A 35 -17.18 12.85 -19.15
CA LYS A 35 -17.37 14.11 -19.88
C LYS A 35 -17.54 15.32 -18.94
N GLU A 36 -18.18 15.13 -17.79
CA GLU A 36 -18.37 16.20 -16.80
C GLU A 36 -17.07 16.72 -16.18
N TYR A 37 -16.02 15.90 -16.15
CA TYR A 37 -14.73 16.25 -15.54
C TYR A 37 -13.78 16.92 -16.51
N CYS A 38 -14.06 16.84 -17.81
CA CYS A 38 -13.26 17.45 -18.87
C CYS A 38 -13.86 18.79 -19.28
N PHE A 39 -12.99 19.81 -19.47
CA PHE A 39 -13.46 21.13 -19.88
C PHE A 39 -13.04 21.53 -21.28
N LYS A 40 -11.94 20.97 -21.83
CA LYS A 40 -11.41 21.32 -23.16
C LYS A 40 -10.68 20.12 -23.77
N ARG A 41 -10.64 20.09 -25.10
CA ARG A 41 -9.81 19.18 -25.89
C ARG A 41 -8.71 19.99 -26.57
N ARG A 42 -7.47 19.51 -26.51
CA ARG A 42 -6.32 20.12 -27.21
C ARG A 42 -6.37 19.80 -28.70
N PRO A 43 -5.68 20.56 -29.57
CA PRO A 43 -5.56 20.23 -30.99
C PRO A 43 -4.96 18.84 -31.22
N ASP A 44 -4.08 18.38 -30.33
CA ASP A 44 -3.49 17.02 -30.32
C ASP A 44 -4.51 15.90 -30.00
N GLY A 45 -5.77 16.25 -29.75
CA GLY A 45 -6.82 15.32 -29.41
C GLY A 45 -6.92 14.95 -27.91
N ILE A 46 -5.99 15.41 -27.08
CA ILE A 46 -5.94 15.10 -25.66
C ILE A 46 -6.99 15.91 -24.89
N HIS A 47 -7.76 15.25 -24.04
CA HIS A 47 -8.72 15.88 -23.15
C HIS A 47 -8.05 16.47 -21.92
N LEU A 48 -8.47 17.68 -21.50
CA LEU A 48 -7.98 18.35 -20.30
C LEU A 48 -8.97 18.16 -19.15
N ILE A 49 -8.45 17.67 -18.03
CA ILE A 49 -9.21 17.40 -16.81
C ILE A 49 -9.25 18.68 -15.95
N ASN A 50 -10.39 18.94 -15.32
CA ASN A 50 -10.58 20.07 -14.43
C ASN A 50 -10.00 19.78 -13.03
N LEU A 51 -8.89 20.39 -12.68
CA LEU A 51 -8.20 20.19 -11.40
C LEU A 51 -9.04 20.59 -10.18
N LYS A 52 -9.98 21.54 -10.32
CA LYS A 52 -10.90 21.88 -9.23
C LYS A 52 -11.80 20.71 -8.88
N LYS A 53 -12.34 20.02 -9.88
CA LYS A 53 -13.16 18.82 -9.67
C LYS A 53 -12.31 17.65 -9.11
N THR A 54 -11.07 17.52 -9.54
CA THR A 54 -10.12 16.54 -8.97
C THR A 54 -9.96 16.77 -7.47
N TRP A 55 -9.73 18.02 -7.05
CA TRP A 55 -9.58 18.36 -5.65
C TRP A 55 -10.84 18.13 -4.83
N GLU A 56 -12.01 18.53 -5.33
CA GLU A 56 -13.30 18.31 -4.68
C GLU A 56 -13.57 16.82 -4.44
N LYS A 57 -13.30 15.99 -5.44
CA LYS A 57 -13.48 14.53 -5.33
C LYS A 57 -12.42 13.88 -4.42
N LEU A 58 -11.19 14.39 -4.42
CA LEU A 58 -10.15 13.93 -3.51
C LEU A 58 -10.51 14.22 -2.04
N LEU A 59 -11.05 15.40 -1.74
CA LEU A 59 -11.54 15.72 -0.40
C LEU A 59 -12.73 14.83 0.00
N LEU A 60 -13.63 14.54 -0.93
CA LEU A 60 -14.76 13.62 -0.67
C LEU A 60 -14.24 12.21 -0.36
N ALA A 61 -13.28 11.72 -1.14
CA ALA A 61 -12.63 10.43 -0.91
C ALA A 61 -11.94 10.37 0.46
N ALA A 62 -11.20 11.43 0.82
CA ALA A 62 -10.55 11.51 2.13
C ALA A 62 -11.55 11.45 3.28
N ARG A 63 -12.71 12.12 3.16
CA ARG A 63 -13.80 12.02 4.16
C ARG A 63 -14.34 10.61 4.28
N ALA A 64 -14.57 9.92 3.15
CA ALA A 64 -15.06 8.55 3.15
C ALA A 64 -14.08 7.59 3.84
N ILE A 65 -12.76 7.76 3.60
CA ILE A 65 -11.72 6.96 4.25
C ILE A 65 -11.68 7.22 5.76
N VAL A 66 -11.79 8.48 6.19
CA VAL A 66 -11.76 8.85 7.62
C VAL A 66 -13.02 8.40 8.35
N ALA A 67 -14.15 8.28 7.66
CA ALA A 67 -15.41 7.82 8.24
C ALA A 67 -15.35 6.35 8.70
N ILE A 68 -14.36 5.56 8.24
CA ILE A 68 -14.14 4.19 8.69
C ILE A 68 -13.27 4.21 9.94
N GLU A 69 -13.81 3.69 11.04
CA GLU A 69 -13.16 3.70 12.35
C GLU A 69 -11.88 2.87 12.35
N ASN A 70 -11.95 1.64 11.82
CA ASN A 70 -10.81 0.75 11.73
C ASN A 70 -10.06 0.95 10.39
N PRO A 71 -8.87 1.55 10.39
CA PRO A 71 -8.14 1.81 9.16
C PRO A 71 -7.74 0.54 8.39
N ALA A 72 -7.59 -0.60 9.06
CA ALA A 72 -7.25 -1.88 8.42
C ALA A 72 -8.36 -2.40 7.49
N GLU A 73 -9.61 -1.95 7.67
CA GLU A 73 -10.76 -2.28 6.83
C GLU A 73 -10.81 -1.47 5.52
N VAL A 74 -9.90 -0.51 5.35
CA VAL A 74 -9.70 0.19 4.08
C VAL A 74 -8.67 -0.56 3.26
N CYS A 75 -9.06 -1.06 2.09
CA CYS A 75 -8.16 -1.77 1.19
C CYS A 75 -7.72 -0.86 0.03
N ALA A 76 -6.40 -0.71 -0.16
CA ALA A 76 -5.83 0.06 -1.24
C ALA A 76 -5.16 -0.87 -2.27
N ILE A 77 -5.57 -0.77 -3.54
CA ILE A 77 -5.17 -1.71 -4.59
C ILE A 77 -4.48 -1.00 -5.76
N SER A 78 -3.42 -1.61 -6.27
CA SER A 78 -2.81 -1.26 -7.54
C SER A 78 -2.09 -2.44 -8.15
N SER A 79 -2.52 -2.88 -9.33
CA SER A 79 -1.81 -3.85 -10.15
C SER A 79 -0.71 -3.19 -10.99
N ARG A 80 -0.85 -1.89 -11.28
CA ARG A 80 0.15 -1.15 -12.07
C ARG A 80 1.43 -0.90 -11.28
N PRO A 81 2.62 -1.11 -11.89
CA PRO A 81 3.91 -0.91 -11.22
C PRO A 81 4.07 0.53 -10.71
N TYR A 82 3.60 1.54 -11.48
CA TYR A 82 3.69 2.94 -11.06
C TYR A 82 2.88 3.30 -9.80
N GLY A 83 1.86 2.51 -9.45
CA GLY A 83 1.04 2.72 -8.27
C GLY A 83 1.43 1.88 -7.05
N GLN A 84 2.19 0.81 -7.23
CA GLN A 84 2.49 -0.15 -6.15
C GLN A 84 3.21 0.50 -4.97
N ARG A 85 4.28 1.26 -5.24
CA ARG A 85 5.02 1.97 -4.19
C ARG A 85 4.14 2.99 -3.48
N ALA A 86 3.33 3.74 -4.22
CA ALA A 86 2.43 4.73 -3.66
C ALA A 86 1.37 4.11 -2.73
N VAL A 87 0.79 2.97 -3.11
CA VAL A 87 -0.16 2.20 -2.29
C VAL A 87 0.49 1.68 -1.01
N LEU A 88 1.70 1.13 -1.08
CA LEU A 88 2.44 0.67 0.10
C LEU A 88 2.73 1.83 1.08
N LYS A 89 3.14 2.99 0.56
CA LYS A 89 3.37 4.18 1.39
C LYS A 89 2.07 4.76 1.96
N PHE A 90 0.99 4.80 1.16
CA PHE A 90 -0.33 5.17 1.66
C PHE A 90 -0.75 4.29 2.84
N ALA A 91 -0.59 2.98 2.70
CA ALA A 91 -0.91 2.01 3.74
C ALA A 91 -0.09 2.21 5.02
N SER A 92 1.22 2.45 4.90
CA SER A 92 2.10 2.67 6.05
C SER A 92 1.73 3.92 6.86
N PHE A 93 1.26 5.00 6.19
CA PHE A 93 0.87 6.24 6.88
C PHE A 93 -0.57 6.23 7.40
N THR A 94 -1.48 5.55 6.72
CA THR A 94 -2.90 5.54 7.09
C THR A 94 -3.33 4.33 7.90
N GLY A 95 -2.52 3.27 7.94
CA GLY A 95 -2.88 1.98 8.54
C GLY A 95 -3.81 1.14 7.68
N ALA A 96 -4.02 1.52 6.41
CA ALA A 96 -4.83 0.76 5.46
C ALA A 96 -4.15 -0.55 5.05
N THR A 97 -4.93 -1.48 4.52
CA THR A 97 -4.43 -2.76 4.00
C THR A 97 -4.01 -2.60 2.52
N PRO A 98 -2.74 -2.76 2.15
CA PRO A 98 -2.31 -2.65 0.78
C PRO A 98 -2.43 -4.00 0.04
N ILE A 99 -2.83 -3.96 -1.23
CA ILE A 99 -2.68 -5.04 -2.20
C ILE A 99 -1.92 -4.47 -3.40
N ALA A 100 -0.60 -4.65 -3.39
CA ALA A 100 0.28 -4.21 -4.46
C ALA A 100 0.61 -5.39 -5.39
N GLY A 101 0.39 -5.23 -6.69
CA GLY A 101 0.60 -6.25 -7.69
C GLY A 101 -0.69 -6.99 -8.09
N ARG A 102 -0.55 -8.27 -8.47
CA ARG A 102 -1.68 -9.06 -8.96
C ARG A 102 -2.72 -9.30 -7.87
N PHE A 103 -3.97 -8.94 -8.15
CA PHE A 103 -5.11 -9.29 -7.31
C PHE A 103 -5.51 -10.75 -7.57
N THR A 104 -5.60 -11.54 -6.53
CA THR A 104 -6.05 -12.93 -6.63
C THR A 104 -7.58 -12.96 -6.66
N PRO A 105 -8.21 -13.51 -7.73
CA PRO A 105 -9.67 -13.64 -7.78
C PRO A 105 -10.21 -14.41 -6.57
N GLY A 106 -11.35 -14.00 -6.03
CA GLY A 106 -11.98 -14.62 -4.87
C GLY A 106 -11.51 -14.09 -3.51
N THR A 107 -10.62 -13.10 -3.46
CA THR A 107 -10.14 -12.52 -2.19
C THR A 107 -11.27 -11.94 -1.34
N PHE A 108 -12.33 -11.40 -1.94
CA PHE A 108 -13.49 -10.84 -1.22
C PHE A 108 -14.68 -11.78 -1.17
N THR A 109 -14.76 -12.77 -2.05
CA THR A 109 -15.95 -13.63 -2.21
C THR A 109 -15.75 -15.05 -1.69
N ASN A 110 -14.54 -15.59 -1.71
CA ASN A 110 -14.24 -16.96 -1.30
C ASN A 110 -13.65 -17.02 0.11
N GLN A 111 -14.45 -17.43 1.08
CA GLN A 111 -14.07 -17.54 2.49
C GLN A 111 -13.00 -18.62 2.77
N ILE A 112 -12.89 -19.63 1.91
CA ILE A 112 -11.94 -20.74 2.09
C ILE A 112 -10.51 -20.31 1.71
N GLN A 113 -10.37 -19.24 0.93
CA GLN A 113 -9.08 -18.79 0.45
C GLN A 113 -8.22 -18.21 1.58
N ALA A 114 -6.91 -18.57 1.60
CA ALA A 114 -5.97 -18.06 2.60
C ALA A 114 -5.81 -16.52 2.57
N ALA A 115 -6.01 -15.90 1.40
CA ALA A 115 -5.95 -14.45 1.21
C ALA A 115 -7.31 -13.75 1.41
N PHE A 116 -8.31 -14.44 1.95
CA PHE A 116 -9.64 -13.87 2.19
C PHE A 116 -9.60 -12.62 3.07
N ARG A 117 -10.31 -11.57 2.68
CA ARG A 117 -10.41 -10.30 3.41
C ARG A 117 -11.82 -9.73 3.28
N GLU A 118 -12.26 -9.08 4.34
CA GLU A 118 -13.55 -8.38 4.40
C GLU A 118 -13.33 -6.88 4.64
N PRO A 119 -12.93 -6.12 3.62
CA PRO A 119 -12.79 -4.66 3.76
C PRO A 119 -14.16 -3.99 3.79
N ARG A 120 -14.21 -2.75 4.28
CA ARG A 120 -15.40 -1.89 4.23
C ARG A 120 -15.32 -0.83 3.15
N LEU A 121 -14.13 -0.56 2.63
CA LEU A 121 -13.89 0.42 1.57
C LEU A 121 -12.74 -0.04 0.69
N LEU A 122 -12.89 0.16 -0.61
CA LEU A 122 -11.87 -0.13 -1.61
C LEU A 122 -11.37 1.17 -2.24
N VAL A 123 -10.05 1.34 -2.32
CA VAL A 123 -9.40 2.45 -3.03
C VAL A 123 -8.54 1.88 -4.17
N VAL A 124 -8.86 2.22 -5.41
CA VAL A 124 -8.26 1.62 -6.61
C VAL A 124 -7.48 2.67 -7.39
N CYS A 125 -6.30 2.29 -7.88
CA CYS A 125 -5.45 3.17 -8.68
C CYS A 125 -5.95 3.37 -10.12
N ASP A 126 -6.48 2.32 -10.75
CA ASP A 126 -7.02 2.36 -12.13
C ASP A 126 -8.12 1.32 -12.31
N PRO A 127 -9.38 1.73 -12.49
CA PRO A 127 -10.48 0.77 -12.62
C PRO A 127 -10.39 -0.12 -13.88
N ARG A 128 -9.58 0.25 -14.87
CA ARG A 128 -9.36 -0.59 -16.06
C ARG A 128 -8.36 -1.72 -15.81
N ALA A 129 -7.24 -1.39 -15.16
CA ALA A 129 -6.23 -2.38 -14.82
C ALA A 129 -6.72 -3.29 -13.69
N ASP A 130 -7.38 -2.70 -12.71
CA ASP A 130 -7.90 -3.36 -11.51
C ASP A 130 -9.41 -3.66 -11.63
N HIS A 131 -9.86 -4.15 -12.80
CA HIS A 131 -11.28 -4.44 -13.04
C HIS A 131 -11.80 -5.62 -12.20
N GLN A 132 -10.96 -6.59 -11.89
CA GLN A 132 -11.33 -7.77 -11.11
C GLN A 132 -11.75 -7.41 -9.68
N PRO A 133 -10.95 -6.66 -8.88
CA PRO A 133 -11.38 -6.25 -7.54
C PRO A 133 -12.61 -5.35 -7.54
N VAL A 134 -12.79 -4.48 -8.54
CA VAL A 134 -13.98 -3.63 -8.68
C VAL A 134 -15.23 -4.48 -8.94
N THR A 135 -15.12 -5.52 -9.77
CA THR A 135 -16.23 -6.44 -10.03
C THR A 135 -16.58 -7.26 -8.79
N GLU A 136 -15.58 -7.77 -8.08
CA GLU A 136 -15.82 -8.51 -6.82
C GLU A 136 -16.41 -7.62 -5.73
N ALA A 137 -15.97 -6.37 -5.62
CA ALA A 137 -16.55 -5.39 -4.70
C ALA A 137 -18.05 -5.21 -4.90
N SER A 138 -18.52 -5.26 -6.15
CA SER A 138 -19.95 -5.15 -6.46
C SER A 138 -20.78 -6.34 -5.95
N TYR A 139 -20.19 -7.52 -5.78
CA TYR A 139 -20.88 -8.70 -5.22
C TYR A 139 -21.00 -8.66 -3.68
N VAL A 140 -20.10 -7.94 -3.02
CA VAL A 140 -20.01 -7.89 -1.55
C VAL A 140 -20.41 -6.53 -0.98
N ASN A 141 -21.06 -5.68 -1.78
CA ASN A 141 -21.55 -4.34 -1.39
C ASN A 141 -20.45 -3.42 -0.85
N LEU A 142 -19.24 -3.46 -1.43
CA LEU A 142 -18.15 -2.59 -1.05
C LEU A 142 -18.17 -1.30 -1.84
N PRO A 143 -18.18 -0.11 -1.21
CA PRO A 143 -17.99 1.15 -1.90
C PRO A 143 -16.58 1.26 -2.47
N VAL A 144 -16.46 1.81 -3.68
CA VAL A 144 -15.22 1.90 -4.44
C VAL A 144 -14.86 3.35 -4.72
N ILE A 145 -13.67 3.74 -4.31
CA ILE A 145 -13.01 4.99 -4.70
C ILE A 145 -11.96 4.66 -5.77
N ALA A 146 -11.97 5.36 -6.89
CA ALA A 146 -11.01 5.10 -7.96
C ALA A 146 -10.40 6.38 -8.53
N PHE A 147 -9.10 6.31 -8.85
CA PHE A 147 -8.43 7.32 -9.66
C PHE A 147 -8.71 7.03 -11.14
N CYS A 148 -9.48 7.90 -11.78
CA CYS A 148 -10.02 7.67 -13.11
C CYS A 148 -9.42 8.62 -14.13
N ASN A 149 -8.88 8.08 -15.22
CA ASN A 149 -8.51 8.86 -16.40
C ASN A 149 -9.75 9.06 -17.29
N THR A 150 -9.63 9.85 -18.35
CA THR A 150 -10.73 10.16 -19.28
C THR A 150 -11.28 8.94 -20.01
N ASP A 151 -10.47 7.89 -20.19
CA ASP A 151 -10.84 6.62 -20.84
C ASP A 151 -11.38 5.55 -19.88
N ALA A 152 -11.43 5.84 -18.57
CA ALA A 152 -11.90 4.89 -17.57
C ALA A 152 -13.43 4.82 -17.54
N THR A 153 -13.98 3.61 -17.47
CA THR A 153 -15.39 3.37 -17.21
C THR A 153 -15.68 3.51 -15.72
N LEU A 154 -16.76 4.23 -15.38
CA LEU A 154 -17.15 4.45 -13.98
C LEU A 154 -18.13 3.40 -13.45
N ARG A 155 -18.27 2.27 -14.12
CA ARG A 155 -19.12 1.17 -13.66
C ARG A 155 -18.62 0.63 -12.33
N TYR A 156 -19.47 0.52 -11.34
CA TYR A 156 -19.18 0.09 -9.97
C TYR A 156 -18.19 1.01 -9.21
N VAL A 157 -18.02 2.25 -9.64
CA VAL A 157 -17.21 3.25 -8.94
C VAL A 157 -18.13 4.30 -8.32
N ASP A 158 -18.06 4.46 -7.00
CA ASP A 158 -18.91 5.40 -6.25
C ASP A 158 -18.28 6.80 -6.20
N ILE A 159 -16.99 6.88 -5.96
CA ILE A 159 -16.23 8.13 -5.95
C ILE A 159 -15.11 8.06 -6.98
N ALA A 160 -15.29 8.78 -8.09
CA ALA A 160 -14.27 8.91 -9.11
C ALA A 160 -13.43 10.17 -8.85
N ILE A 161 -12.12 10.02 -8.77
CA ILE A 161 -11.15 11.12 -8.71
C ILE A 161 -10.57 11.29 -10.11
N PRO A 162 -11.00 12.31 -10.88
CA PRO A 162 -10.55 12.48 -12.25
C PRO A 162 -9.07 12.91 -12.27
N CYS A 163 -8.23 12.16 -12.94
CA CYS A 163 -6.80 12.41 -12.98
C CYS A 163 -6.10 11.65 -14.11
N ASN A 164 -4.83 11.96 -14.31
CA ASN A 164 -3.94 11.19 -15.16
C ASN A 164 -3.35 10.02 -14.36
N ASN A 165 -3.86 8.82 -14.57
CA ASN A 165 -3.36 7.61 -13.92
C ASN A 165 -2.32 6.82 -14.76
N LYS A 166 -1.81 7.40 -15.84
CA LYS A 166 -0.79 6.77 -16.70
C LYS A 166 0.62 7.27 -16.41
N SER A 167 0.75 8.48 -15.86
CA SER A 167 2.04 9.07 -15.51
C SER A 167 2.43 8.70 -14.08
N GLN A 168 3.66 8.23 -13.90
CA GLN A 168 4.24 7.89 -12.59
C GLN A 168 4.20 9.03 -11.58
N HIS A 169 4.54 10.26 -12.01
CA HIS A 169 4.53 11.44 -11.15
C HIS A 169 3.11 11.83 -10.72
N SER A 170 2.13 11.71 -11.63
CA SER A 170 0.74 12.04 -11.34
C SER A 170 0.14 11.08 -10.30
N ILE A 171 0.37 9.78 -10.45
CA ILE A 171 -0.12 8.76 -9.51
C ILE A 171 0.48 8.99 -8.12
N GLY A 172 1.81 9.11 -8.04
CA GLY A 172 2.50 9.32 -6.77
C GLY A 172 2.04 10.60 -6.05
N LEU A 173 1.92 11.72 -6.79
CA LEU A 173 1.42 12.99 -6.24
C LEU A 173 0.00 12.87 -5.69
N LEU A 174 -0.90 12.21 -6.41
CA LEU A 174 -2.30 12.10 -5.99
C LEU A 174 -2.47 11.18 -4.76
N TRP A 175 -1.74 10.08 -4.71
CA TRP A 175 -1.71 9.24 -3.51
C TRP A 175 -1.12 9.99 -2.31
N TRP A 176 -0.06 10.78 -2.53
CA TRP A 176 0.50 11.65 -1.49
C TRP A 176 -0.51 12.70 -1.00
N MET A 177 -1.21 13.38 -1.92
CA MET A 177 -2.25 14.34 -1.56
C MET A 177 -3.41 13.69 -0.80
N LEU A 178 -3.86 12.51 -1.24
CA LEU A 178 -4.90 11.75 -0.55
C LEU A 178 -4.46 11.38 0.87
N THR A 179 -3.23 10.86 1.02
CA THR A 179 -2.65 10.53 2.33
C THR A 179 -2.61 11.75 3.25
N ARG A 180 -2.11 12.87 2.75
CA ARG A 180 -2.01 14.12 3.48
C ARG A 180 -3.37 14.61 3.97
N GLU A 181 -4.38 14.60 3.12
CA GLU A 181 -5.72 15.05 3.51
C GLU A 181 -6.41 14.08 4.48
N VAL A 182 -6.19 12.78 4.37
CA VAL A 182 -6.67 11.79 5.35
C VAL A 182 -6.05 12.05 6.72
N LEU A 183 -4.73 12.25 6.81
CA LEU A 183 -4.03 12.54 8.06
C LEU A 183 -4.44 13.89 8.66
N ARG A 184 -4.69 14.90 7.83
CA ARG A 184 -5.22 16.21 8.26
C ARG A 184 -6.63 16.09 8.82
N MET A 185 -7.49 15.27 8.24
CA MET A 185 -8.86 15.05 8.72
C MET A 185 -8.90 14.20 9.98
N ARG A 186 -7.95 13.28 10.16
CA ARG A 186 -7.76 12.53 11.42
C ARG A 186 -7.16 13.38 12.54
N GLY A 187 -6.60 14.55 12.22
CA GLY A 187 -5.95 15.43 13.17
C GLY A 187 -4.49 15.10 13.49
N SER A 188 -3.90 14.12 12.79
CA SER A 188 -2.48 13.77 12.96
C SER A 188 -1.54 14.85 12.44
N ILE A 189 -1.97 15.65 11.46
CA ILE A 189 -1.21 16.74 10.85
C ILE A 189 -2.04 18.02 10.89
N LEU A 190 -1.44 19.11 11.34
CA LEU A 190 -2.06 20.44 11.31
C LEU A 190 -2.12 20.97 9.86
N ARG A 191 -3.16 21.77 9.53
CA ARG A 191 -3.33 22.33 8.18
C ARG A 191 -2.40 23.48 7.86
N ASP A 192 -1.92 24.17 8.89
CA ASP A 192 -1.05 25.34 8.77
C ASP A 192 0.41 24.94 8.51
N ILE A 193 0.81 23.78 9.01
CA ILE A 193 2.16 23.26 8.86
C ILE A 193 2.26 22.43 7.56
N PRO A 194 3.28 22.65 6.73
CA PRO A 194 3.55 21.77 5.60
C PRO A 194 3.90 20.36 6.10
N TRP A 195 3.46 19.35 5.38
CA TRP A 195 3.83 17.98 5.72
C TRP A 195 5.31 17.74 5.40
N GLU A 196 6.05 17.20 6.36
CA GLU A 196 7.49 16.95 6.28
C GLU A 196 7.85 15.92 5.19
N ILE A 197 6.93 14.99 4.91
CA ILE A 197 7.17 13.92 3.94
C ILE A 197 7.10 14.48 2.52
N MET A 198 8.19 14.28 1.77
CA MET A 198 8.27 14.69 0.38
C MET A 198 7.45 13.79 -0.54
N VAL A 199 6.99 14.35 -1.65
CA VAL A 199 6.21 13.63 -2.67
C VAL A 199 7.01 12.49 -3.30
N ASP A 200 8.34 12.65 -3.42
CA ASP A 200 9.25 11.70 -4.06
C ASP A 200 9.23 10.31 -3.41
N LEU A 201 8.87 10.24 -2.13
CA LEU A 201 8.71 8.97 -1.43
C LEU A 201 7.62 8.08 -2.05
N PHE A 202 6.61 8.70 -2.68
CA PHE A 202 5.48 8.01 -3.32
C PHE A 202 5.71 7.70 -4.80
N PHE A 203 6.75 8.28 -5.41
CA PHE A 203 7.04 8.04 -6.83
C PHE A 203 7.59 6.63 -7.05
N TYR A 204 7.26 6.08 -8.20
CA TYR A 204 7.85 4.85 -8.69
C TYR A 204 9.36 5.04 -8.87
N ARG A 205 10.13 4.05 -8.47
CA ARG A 205 11.57 3.96 -8.74
C ARG A 205 11.84 2.68 -9.51
N ASP A 206 12.68 2.77 -10.50
CA ASP A 206 13.11 1.58 -11.23
C ASP A 206 14.00 0.71 -10.33
N PRO A 207 13.80 -0.62 -10.33
CA PRO A 207 14.59 -1.53 -9.48
C PRO A 207 16.09 -1.45 -9.81
N GLU A 208 16.46 -1.26 -11.08
CA GLU A 208 17.86 -1.09 -11.48
C GLU A 208 18.50 0.18 -10.90
N GLU A 209 17.74 1.27 -10.76
CA GLU A 209 18.22 2.51 -10.15
C GLU A 209 18.39 2.34 -8.64
N THR A 210 17.46 1.66 -7.97
CA THR A 210 17.55 1.39 -6.53
C THR A 210 18.75 0.50 -6.19
N GLU A 211 19.00 -0.54 -6.98
CA GLU A 211 20.18 -1.40 -6.81
C GLU A 211 21.49 -0.63 -7.01
N LYS A 212 21.55 0.28 -8.00
CA LYS A 212 22.73 1.14 -8.20
C LYS A 212 22.93 2.13 -7.05
N GLU A 213 21.85 2.72 -6.53
CA GLU A 213 21.91 3.62 -5.37
C GLU A 213 22.37 2.87 -4.11
N GLU A 214 21.85 1.67 -3.87
CA GLU A 214 22.26 0.83 -2.73
C GLU A 214 23.73 0.41 -2.84
N GLN A 215 24.19 0.01 -4.03
CA GLN A 215 25.59 -0.30 -4.28
C GLN A 215 26.49 0.94 -4.10
N ALA A 216 26.07 2.11 -4.56
CA ALA A 216 26.80 3.36 -4.37
C ALA A 216 26.88 3.75 -2.88
N GLN A 217 25.80 3.57 -2.11
CA GLN A 217 25.79 3.82 -0.68
C GLN A 217 26.63 2.81 0.11
N ALA A 218 26.69 1.56 -0.31
CA ALA A 218 27.54 0.54 0.30
C ALA A 218 29.04 0.79 0.08
N VAL A 219 29.43 1.41 -1.05
CA VAL A 219 30.83 1.73 -1.38
C VAL A 219 31.35 2.95 -0.62
N VAL A 220 30.50 3.90 -0.24
CA VAL A 220 30.88 5.15 0.45
C VAL A 220 31.51 4.89 1.84
N PRO A 221 30.99 4.01 2.72
CA PRO A 221 31.60 3.77 4.02
C PRO A 221 32.98 3.06 3.94
N GLU A 222 33.21 2.25 2.91
CA GLU A 222 34.51 1.53 2.75
C GLU A 222 35.63 2.47 2.28
N ARG A 223 35.32 3.50 1.49
CA ARG A 223 36.28 4.53 1.10
C ARG A 223 36.64 5.47 2.24
N ALA A 224 35.69 5.87 3.06
CA ALA A 224 35.91 6.74 4.21
C ALA A 224 36.79 6.06 5.28
N VAL A 225 36.72 4.73 5.43
CA VAL A 225 37.56 3.98 6.37
C VAL A 225 38.96 3.79 5.84
N LYS A 226 39.17 3.72 4.51
CA LYS A 226 40.53 3.60 3.92
C LYS A 226 41.29 4.93 3.88
N GLU A 227 40.60 6.08 3.69
CA GLU A 227 41.27 7.40 3.71
C GLU A 227 41.65 7.88 5.10
N THR A 228 41.06 7.37 6.17
CA THR A 228 41.45 7.72 7.55
C THR A 228 42.61 6.88 8.09
N ALA A 229 43.07 5.86 7.34
CA ALA A 229 44.16 4.98 7.75
C ALA A 229 45.57 5.39 7.21
N GLU A 230 45.65 6.41 6.36
CA GLU A 230 46.91 6.93 5.82
C GLU A 230 47.17 8.38 6.28
N TYR A 231 47.40 8.59 7.57
CA TYR A 231 48.14 9.76 8.01
C TYR A 231 49.63 9.42 8.04
N PRO A 232 50.48 10.13 7.27
CA PRO A 232 51.90 9.96 7.37
C PRO A 232 52.36 10.52 8.73
N THR A 233 52.96 9.67 9.57
CA THR A 233 53.72 10.06 10.75
C THR A 233 54.97 10.82 10.27
N GLU A 234 54.85 12.13 10.12
CA GLU A 234 56.07 12.97 9.99
C GLU A 234 56.77 13.03 11.33
N GLN A 235 57.93 12.47 11.30
CA GLN A 235 58.98 12.37 12.28
C GLN A 235 59.52 13.77 12.62
N TRP A 236 59.12 14.32 13.77
CA TRP A 236 59.82 15.47 14.36
C TRP A 236 60.90 14.94 15.29
N GLY A 237 62.10 15.00 14.77
CA GLY A 237 63.31 14.69 15.53
C GLY A 237 63.77 15.88 16.37
N GLY A 238 64.28 15.56 17.56
CA GLY A 238 65.34 16.32 18.22
C GLY A 238 64.89 17.21 19.39
N GLY A 239 65.17 16.78 20.62
CA GLY A 239 65.16 17.61 21.80
C GLY A 239 65.23 16.78 23.08
N ASP A 240 66.48 16.45 23.44
CA ASP A 240 66.92 15.82 24.69
C ASP A 240 66.53 16.69 25.91
N VAL A 241 65.66 16.19 26.82
CA VAL A 241 65.59 16.63 28.21
C VAL A 241 65.17 15.43 29.09
N THR A 242 66.13 15.02 29.88
CA THR A 242 66.03 14.12 31.01
C THR A 242 65.02 14.60 32.08
N ALA A 243 64.01 13.82 32.36
CA ALA A 243 63.27 13.86 33.65
C ALA A 243 62.55 12.54 33.92
N ALA A 244 62.61 12.11 35.16
CA ALA A 244 62.29 10.82 35.76
C ALA A 244 60.88 10.29 35.57
N PRO A 245 60.65 8.97 35.79
CA PRO A 245 59.39 8.31 35.55
C PRO A 245 58.34 8.62 36.61
N ALA A 246 57.20 9.14 36.23
CA ALA A 246 56.02 9.20 37.06
C ALA A 246 55.15 7.97 36.83
N GLU A 247 54.73 7.37 37.89
CA GLU A 247 53.95 6.14 38.00
C GLU A 247 52.68 6.13 37.14
N VAL A 248 52.52 5.05 36.42
CA VAL A 248 51.24 4.76 35.72
C VAL A 248 50.27 4.23 36.74
N THR A 249 49.34 5.07 37.16
CA THR A 249 48.18 4.64 37.96
C THR A 249 47.19 3.94 37.05
N ASP A 250 46.99 2.67 37.33
CA ASP A 250 46.02 1.76 36.79
C ASP A 250 44.58 2.27 37.01
N TRP A 251 43.83 2.54 35.94
CA TRP A 251 42.46 2.97 35.96
C TRP A 251 41.47 1.80 35.84
N SER A 252 41.85 0.60 36.25
CA SER A 252 40.99 -0.60 36.21
C SER A 252 40.40 -0.99 37.60
N ALA A 253 40.15 -0.07 38.48
CA ALA A 253 39.49 -0.39 39.75
C ALA A 253 38.30 0.55 40.06
N THR A 254 37.13 -0.09 40.13
CA THR A 254 35.93 0.28 40.88
C THR A 254 35.16 1.55 40.49
N ALA A 255 34.13 1.32 39.70
CA ALA A 255 32.87 2.05 39.87
C ALA A 255 31.74 1.01 40.05
N GLU A 256 31.36 0.76 41.30
CA GLU A 256 30.15 0.02 41.63
C GLU A 256 28.92 0.81 41.17
N VAL A 257 28.12 0.18 40.34
CA VAL A 257 26.81 0.70 39.91
C VAL A 257 25.78 0.21 40.96
N PRO A 258 25.03 1.06 41.64
CA PRO A 258 23.98 0.59 42.55
C PRO A 258 22.82 -0.01 41.71
N SER A 259 22.61 -1.32 41.90
CA SER A 259 21.48 -2.04 41.37
C SER A 259 20.21 -1.64 42.08
N PHE A 260 19.28 -0.92 41.43
CA PHE A 260 17.91 -0.79 41.91
C PHE A 260 17.16 -2.10 41.67
N ALA A 261 16.99 -2.86 42.76
CA ALA A 261 16.08 -3.99 42.80
C ALA A 261 14.65 -3.51 42.73
N ALA A 262 13.96 -3.73 41.62
CA ALA A 262 12.53 -3.61 41.51
C ALA A 262 11.87 -4.80 42.22
N ALA A 263 11.23 -4.53 43.34
CA ALA A 263 10.41 -5.51 44.07
C ALA A 263 9.14 -5.80 43.28
N THR A 264 9.00 -7.03 42.77
CA THR A 264 7.73 -7.57 42.29
C THR A 264 6.91 -8.07 43.48
N PRO A 265 5.63 -7.68 43.64
CA PRO A 265 4.78 -8.29 44.66
C PRO A 265 4.31 -9.68 44.19
N ALA A 266 4.53 -10.67 45.02
CA ALA A 266 4.01 -12.02 44.85
C ALA A 266 2.48 -12.04 45.02
N PRO A 267 1.71 -12.75 44.16
CA PRO A 267 0.29 -13.00 44.43
C PRO A 267 0.13 -14.16 45.42
N ALA A 268 -0.75 -13.91 46.37
CA ALA A 268 -1.17 -14.86 47.40
C ALA A 268 -1.81 -16.13 46.78
N ALA A 269 -1.39 -17.28 47.23
CA ALA A 269 -1.96 -18.58 46.89
C ALA A 269 -3.35 -18.74 47.53
N VAL A 270 -4.37 -18.90 46.65
CA VAL A 270 -5.65 -19.51 47.07
C VAL A 270 -5.69 -20.87 46.42
N GLY A 271 -5.59 -21.89 47.26
CA GLY A 271 -5.68 -23.30 46.85
C GLY A 271 -7.10 -23.67 46.48
N VAL A 272 -7.29 -24.15 45.25
CA VAL A 272 -8.41 -25.00 44.87
C VAL A 272 -7.79 -26.18 44.10
N GLY A 273 -7.93 -27.38 44.68
CA GLY A 273 -7.43 -28.61 44.09
C GLY A 273 -8.18 -28.98 42.80
N VAL A 274 -7.41 -29.16 41.72
CA VAL A 274 -7.88 -29.87 40.54
C VAL A 274 -6.81 -30.91 40.19
N THR A 275 -7.24 -32.14 40.16
CA THR A 275 -6.48 -33.32 39.80
C THR A 275 -5.93 -33.24 38.38
N PRO A 276 -4.68 -33.66 38.09
CA PRO A 276 -4.16 -33.68 36.74
C PRO A 276 -4.77 -34.82 35.93
N VAL A 277 -5.43 -34.47 34.83
CA VAL A 277 -5.79 -35.40 33.76
C VAL A 277 -4.56 -35.61 32.89
N ALA A 278 -4.22 -36.86 32.64
CA ALA A 278 -3.09 -37.32 31.89
C ALA A 278 -3.08 -36.74 30.45
N ALA A 279 -1.92 -36.24 30.03
CA ALA A 279 -1.66 -35.86 28.66
C ALA A 279 -1.62 -37.12 27.78
N GLU A 280 -2.56 -37.25 26.86
CA GLU A 280 -2.51 -38.26 25.81
C GLU A 280 -1.54 -37.89 24.72
N ASP A 281 -0.64 -38.80 24.45
CA ASP A 281 0.43 -38.76 23.46
C ASP A 281 -0.12 -38.91 22.03
N TRP A 282 -0.04 -37.83 21.20
CA TRP A 282 -0.54 -37.74 19.83
C TRP A 282 0.49 -38.18 18.77
N SER A 283 1.49 -38.97 19.12
CA SER A 283 2.62 -39.31 18.22
C SER A 283 2.48 -40.63 17.44
N THR A 284 1.32 -41.31 17.41
CA THR A 284 1.19 -42.56 16.64
C THR A 284 -0.17 -42.72 15.95
N ALA A 285 -0.35 -42.02 14.80
CA ALA A 285 -1.26 -42.50 13.76
C ALA A 285 -0.84 -41.88 12.42
N ALA A 286 -0.12 -42.63 11.61
CA ALA A 286 0.09 -42.35 10.21
C ALA A 286 -1.24 -42.53 9.45
N PRO A 287 -1.67 -41.58 8.59
CA PRO A 287 -2.83 -41.77 7.74
C PRO A 287 -2.49 -42.77 6.63
N ALA A 288 -3.37 -43.78 6.45
CA ALA A 288 -3.34 -44.68 5.32
C ALA A 288 -3.44 -43.92 4.01
N VAL A 289 -2.52 -44.18 3.09
CA VAL A 289 -2.52 -43.67 1.73
C VAL A 289 -3.62 -44.38 0.96
N GLU A 290 -4.72 -43.69 0.64
CA GLU A 290 -5.72 -44.22 -0.29
C GLU A 290 -5.21 -44.08 -1.72
N ASP A 291 -5.10 -45.20 -2.42
CA ASP A 291 -4.68 -45.34 -3.81
C ASP A 291 -5.80 -44.89 -4.75
N TRP A 292 -5.60 -43.74 -5.43
CA TRP A 292 -6.55 -43.14 -6.38
C TRP A 292 -6.41 -43.66 -7.82
N SER A 293 -5.91 -44.87 -8.02
CA SER A 293 -5.72 -45.47 -9.36
C SER A 293 -6.87 -46.33 -9.87
N ALA A 294 -8.03 -46.33 -9.22
CA ALA A 294 -9.21 -47.04 -9.72
C ALA A 294 -10.05 -46.19 -10.69
N THR A 295 -9.95 -46.46 -11.97
CA THR A 295 -10.84 -45.93 -13.00
C THR A 295 -12.27 -46.40 -12.80
N PRO A 296 -13.29 -45.52 -12.74
CA PRO A 296 -14.69 -45.99 -12.69
C PRO A 296 -15.15 -46.46 -14.07
N ALA A 297 -15.79 -47.63 -14.08
CA ALA A 297 -16.43 -48.22 -15.26
C ALA A 297 -17.60 -47.34 -15.76
N ALA A 298 -17.69 -47.16 -17.06
CA ALA A 298 -18.72 -46.37 -17.75
C ALA A 298 -20.13 -46.96 -17.49
N PRO A 299 -21.15 -46.13 -17.24
CA PRO A 299 -22.53 -46.59 -17.17
C PRO A 299 -23.08 -46.88 -18.57
N THR A 300 -23.66 -48.05 -18.75
CA THR A 300 -24.40 -48.49 -19.94
C THR A 300 -25.58 -47.55 -20.21
N THR A 301 -25.62 -47.01 -21.41
CA THR A 301 -26.71 -46.23 -21.96
C THR A 301 -27.94 -47.06 -22.18
N ALA A 302 -29.04 -46.77 -21.50
CA ALA A 302 -30.38 -47.22 -21.85
C ALA A 302 -30.93 -46.25 -22.93
N THR A 303 -31.08 -46.76 -24.14
CA THR A 303 -31.79 -46.09 -25.24
C THR A 303 -33.29 -46.07 -24.96
N THR A 304 -33.88 -44.94 -24.81
CA THR A 304 -35.32 -44.72 -24.98
C THR A 304 -35.55 -43.97 -26.29
N GLU A 305 -36.07 -44.70 -27.29
CA GLU A 305 -36.65 -44.14 -28.53
C GLU A 305 -37.83 -43.26 -28.17
N TRP A 306 -37.83 -42.02 -28.70
CA TRP A 306 -39.03 -41.27 -28.90
C TRP A 306 -39.15 -40.90 -30.37
N GLY A 307 -40.30 -41.32 -30.90
CA GLY A 307 -40.66 -41.40 -32.29
C GLY A 307 -40.64 -40.07 -33.04
N ALA A 308 -40.43 -40.30 -34.32
CA ALA A 308 -40.58 -39.34 -35.40
C ALA A 308 -42.02 -38.77 -35.50
N GLY A 309 -42.15 -37.49 -35.70
CA GLY A 309 -43.35 -36.81 -36.14
C GLY A 309 -42.94 -35.72 -37.11
N ALA A 310 -43.11 -35.98 -38.37
CA ALA A 310 -43.00 -35.02 -39.46
C ALA A 310 -44.12 -33.96 -39.40
N ASP A 311 -43.84 -32.81 -39.97
CA ASP A 311 -44.58 -32.04 -40.97
C ASP A 311 -44.29 -30.56 -40.85
N SER A 312 -43.58 -30.01 -41.81
CA SER A 312 -43.99 -29.27 -43.01
C SER A 312 -44.63 -27.90 -42.77
N ASN A 313 -44.07 -26.95 -43.50
CA ASN A 313 -44.66 -25.72 -44.04
C ASN A 313 -44.96 -24.52 -43.12
N TRP A 314 -44.21 -23.48 -43.36
CA TRP A 314 -44.80 -22.15 -43.70
C TRP A 314 -43.82 -21.37 -44.58
N ALA A 315 -44.36 -20.91 -45.71
CA ALA A 315 -43.78 -20.03 -46.72
C ALA A 315 -43.48 -18.62 -46.18
#